data_6b10e0320a6a1c77cd20f4efbb83cb55
#
_entry.id   6b10e0320a6a1c77cd20f4efbb83cb55
#
_cell.length_a   1.000
_cell.length_b   1.000
_cell.length_c   1.000
_cell.angle_alpha   90.00
_cell.angle_beta   90.00
_cell.angle_gamma   90.00
#
_symmetry.space_group_name_H-M   'P 1'
#
loop_
_entity.id
_entity.type
_entity.pdbx_description
1 polymer ?
#
loop_
_entity_poly.entity_id
_entity_poly.type
_entity_poly.pdbx_seq_one_letter_code
_entity_poly.pdbx_strand_id
1 'polypeptide(L)'
;MLSLPIVAQEEHGFQKMNVLRDFNENGFTWYASPLLLAAGNAEKSNAMTIGWGAIGALWGMQRPCVTVYVAEHRHTKLFMDSSEYFTVMAFDDGDNILEYMGSKSGRDGDKAKALGLHTAFTEHGAPYYTEADLVIECRTMYAAPFDPKGFRSDVPRRMYENFPAGIHTMYIGEVTGAWQKEK
;
A
#
# COMPACT_ATOMS: atom_id res chain seq x y z
N MET A 1 -35.72 -12.54 -5.20
CA MET A 1 -34.69 -11.81 -4.46
C MET A 1 -33.39 -12.05 -5.18
N LEU A 2 -32.85 -11.07 -5.89
CA LEU A 2 -31.51 -11.15 -6.45
C LEU A 2 -30.56 -10.95 -5.26
N SER A 3 -29.79 -11.99 -4.90
CA SER A 3 -28.69 -11.84 -3.96
C SER A 3 -27.69 -10.87 -4.56
N LEU A 4 -27.36 -9.80 -3.88
CA LEU A 4 -26.23 -8.96 -4.23
C LEU A 4 -24.98 -9.87 -4.30
N PRO A 5 -24.09 -9.67 -5.28
CA PRO A 5 -22.85 -10.43 -5.33
C PRO A 5 -22.07 -10.14 -4.04
N ILE A 6 -21.65 -11.20 -3.35
CA ILE A 6 -20.73 -11.12 -2.19
C ILE A 6 -19.44 -10.50 -2.73
N VAL A 7 -18.98 -9.43 -2.09
CA VAL A 7 -17.70 -8.80 -2.43
C VAL A 7 -16.58 -9.77 -2.06
N ALA A 8 -15.59 -9.95 -2.94
CA ALA A 8 -14.52 -10.94 -2.74
C ALA A 8 -13.82 -10.85 -1.36
N GLN A 9 -13.77 -9.65 -0.77
CA GLN A 9 -13.22 -9.43 0.55
C GLN A 9 -14.06 -10.07 1.67
N GLU A 10 -15.39 -10.09 1.54
CA GLU A 10 -16.30 -10.73 2.51
C GLU A 10 -16.12 -12.25 2.53
N GLU A 11 -15.80 -12.87 1.38
CA GLU A 11 -15.49 -14.31 1.28
C GLU A 11 -14.24 -14.70 2.08
N HIS A 12 -13.33 -13.75 2.33
CA HIS A 12 -12.12 -13.94 3.12
C HIS A 12 -12.20 -13.44 4.56
N GLY A 13 -13.41 -13.19 5.08
CA GLY A 13 -13.65 -12.76 6.45
C GLY A 13 -13.34 -11.28 6.72
N PHE A 14 -13.38 -10.44 5.68
CA PHE A 14 -13.25 -9.01 5.83
C PHE A 14 -14.61 -8.32 5.88
N GLN A 15 -14.73 -7.36 6.79
CA GLN A 15 -15.86 -6.43 6.84
C GLN A 15 -15.46 -5.09 6.22
N LYS A 16 -16.36 -4.54 5.40
CA LYS A 16 -16.19 -3.20 4.82
C LYS A 16 -16.23 -2.15 5.94
N MET A 17 -15.27 -1.23 5.93
CA MET A 17 -15.20 -0.11 6.87
C MET A 17 -15.28 1.23 6.14
N ASN A 18 -15.76 2.24 6.85
CA ASN A 18 -15.69 3.63 6.41
C ASN A 18 -14.50 4.30 7.10
N VAL A 19 -13.43 4.59 6.36
CA VAL A 19 -12.20 5.15 6.93
C VAL A 19 -12.40 6.50 7.63
N LEU A 20 -13.38 7.31 7.22
CA LEU A 20 -13.67 8.60 7.85
C LEU A 20 -14.33 8.48 9.23
N ARG A 21 -14.93 7.31 9.54
CA ARG A 21 -15.63 7.05 10.80
C ARG A 21 -14.92 6.00 11.63
N ASP A 22 -14.45 4.94 11.00
CA ASP A 22 -14.08 3.70 11.67
C ASP A 22 -12.55 3.54 11.81
N PHE A 23 -11.74 4.31 11.06
CA PHE A 23 -10.28 4.27 11.14
C PHE A 23 -9.77 5.10 12.33
N ASN A 24 -9.25 4.41 13.35
CA ASN A 24 -8.84 5.03 14.63
C ASN A 24 -7.32 5.00 14.87
N GLU A 25 -6.53 4.78 13.84
CA GLU A 25 -5.07 4.77 13.97
C GLU A 25 -4.51 6.19 14.12
N ASN A 26 -3.46 6.32 14.92
CA ASN A 26 -2.74 7.58 15.01
C ASN A 26 -1.91 7.79 13.73
N GLY A 27 -2.26 8.78 12.93
CA GLY A 27 -1.60 9.06 11.65
C GLY A 27 -0.10 9.33 11.73
N PHE A 28 0.44 9.73 12.90
CA PHE A 28 1.88 9.93 13.10
C PHE A 28 2.64 8.63 13.40
N THR A 29 1.96 7.61 13.89
CA THR A 29 2.58 6.33 14.29
C THR A 29 2.16 5.17 13.40
N TRP A 30 1.11 5.31 12.60
CA TRP A 30 0.62 4.23 11.75
C TRP A 30 1.69 3.69 10.79
N TYR A 31 2.49 4.58 10.19
CA TYR A 31 3.64 4.20 9.37
C TYR A 31 4.89 3.80 10.16
N ALA A 32 4.90 3.99 11.48
CA ALA A 32 5.98 3.49 12.34
C ALA A 32 5.92 1.96 12.49
N SER A 33 4.72 1.39 12.40
CA SER A 33 4.53 -0.04 12.17
C SER A 33 4.59 -0.27 10.66
N PRO A 34 5.56 -1.03 10.14
CA PRO A 34 5.67 -1.21 8.69
C PRO A 34 4.40 -1.79 8.09
N LEU A 35 4.04 -1.29 6.91
CA LEU A 35 2.87 -1.72 6.15
C LEU A 35 3.31 -2.39 4.86
N LEU A 36 2.46 -3.21 4.24
CA LEU A 36 2.68 -3.67 2.86
C LEU A 36 1.94 -2.78 1.87
N LEU A 37 2.67 -2.38 0.82
CA LEU A 37 2.14 -1.78 -0.40
C LEU A 37 2.13 -2.84 -1.49
N ALA A 38 0.99 -3.06 -2.14
CA ALA A 38 0.88 -3.96 -3.29
C ALA A 38 0.24 -3.25 -4.49
N ALA A 39 0.73 -3.58 -5.69
CA ALA A 39 0.21 -3.10 -6.96
C ALA A 39 0.39 -4.16 -8.06
N GLY A 40 -0.34 -4.01 -9.15
CA GLY A 40 -0.39 -4.94 -10.26
C GLY A 40 -1.82 -5.41 -10.54
N ASN A 41 -1.93 -6.59 -11.12
CA ASN A 41 -3.20 -7.24 -11.46
C ASN A 41 -3.10 -8.77 -11.29
N ALA A 42 -4.15 -9.49 -11.71
CA ALA A 42 -4.20 -10.95 -11.58
C ALA A 42 -3.12 -11.71 -12.40
N GLU A 43 -2.58 -11.10 -13.46
CA GLU A 43 -1.52 -11.70 -14.26
C GLU A 43 -0.17 -11.53 -13.59
N LYS A 44 0.07 -10.32 -13.03
CA LYS A 44 1.35 -9.98 -12.41
C LYS A 44 1.17 -8.90 -11.36
N SER A 45 1.64 -9.17 -10.16
CA SER A 45 1.61 -8.23 -9.03
C SER A 45 2.89 -8.31 -8.21
N ASN A 46 3.14 -7.30 -7.41
CA ASN A 46 4.23 -7.31 -6.45
C ASN A 46 3.87 -6.48 -5.21
N ALA A 47 4.46 -6.85 -4.07
CA ALA A 47 4.33 -6.11 -2.84
C ALA A 47 5.69 -5.77 -2.24
N MET A 48 5.73 -4.76 -1.37
CA MET A 48 6.90 -4.37 -0.60
C MET A 48 6.48 -3.75 0.72
N THR A 49 7.32 -3.89 1.72
CA THR A 49 7.16 -3.16 2.99
C THR A 49 7.44 -1.68 2.79
N ILE A 50 6.58 -0.84 3.35
CA ILE A 50 6.75 0.61 3.41
C ILE A 50 6.70 1.07 4.87
N GLY A 51 7.50 2.08 5.22
CA GLY A 51 7.51 2.70 6.54
C GLY A 51 7.34 4.23 6.47
N TRP A 52 7.06 4.77 5.29
CA TRP A 52 6.83 6.19 5.06
C TRP A 52 5.50 6.41 4.36
N GLY A 53 4.76 7.39 4.82
CA GLY A 53 3.51 7.76 4.21
C GLY A 53 2.78 8.85 4.98
N ALA A 54 1.58 9.16 4.53
CA ALA A 54 0.66 10.03 5.20
C ALA A 54 -0.78 9.62 4.90
N ILE A 55 -1.66 9.88 5.84
CA ILE A 55 -3.11 9.73 5.68
C ILE A 55 -3.78 11.07 5.96
N GLY A 56 -4.84 11.37 5.26
CA GLY A 56 -5.54 12.63 5.44
C GLY A 56 -6.61 12.84 4.38
N ALA A 57 -7.00 14.09 4.17
CA ALA A 57 -7.92 14.48 3.12
C ALA A 57 -7.24 15.44 2.15
N LEU A 58 -7.44 15.24 0.85
CA LEU A 58 -6.90 16.10 -0.19
C LEU A 58 -7.93 16.26 -1.32
N TRP A 59 -7.96 17.46 -1.94
CA TRP A 59 -8.92 17.83 -3.00
C TRP A 59 -10.40 17.71 -2.61
N GLY A 60 -10.71 17.74 -1.30
CA GLY A 60 -12.06 17.71 -0.74
C GLY A 60 -12.05 17.29 0.73
N MET A 61 -12.89 17.88 1.57
CA MET A 61 -12.91 17.62 3.02
C MET A 61 -13.32 16.17 3.37
N GLN A 62 -14.06 15.51 2.50
CA GLN A 62 -14.53 14.14 2.69
C GLN A 62 -13.91 13.16 1.67
N ARG A 63 -12.73 13.51 1.16
CA ARG A 63 -11.98 12.67 0.24
C ARG A 63 -10.75 12.12 0.97
N PRO A 64 -10.86 10.96 1.61
CA PRO A 64 -9.73 10.35 2.30
C PRO A 64 -8.66 9.94 1.29
N CYS A 65 -7.42 10.25 1.60
CA CYS A 65 -6.26 9.92 0.78
C CYS A 65 -5.18 9.24 1.60
N VAL A 66 -4.49 8.33 0.94
CA VAL A 66 -3.25 7.70 1.43
C VAL A 66 -2.11 8.13 0.53
N THR A 67 -1.03 8.61 1.10
CA THR A 67 0.20 8.93 0.39
C THR A 67 1.26 7.88 0.71
N VAL A 68 1.89 7.32 -0.32
CA VAL A 68 2.99 6.37 -0.19
C VAL A 68 4.19 6.82 -0.99
N TYR A 69 5.38 6.36 -0.61
CA TYR A 69 6.64 6.72 -1.25
C TYR A 69 7.38 5.46 -1.70
N VAL A 70 7.69 5.39 -3.00
CA VAL A 70 8.37 4.23 -3.59
C VAL A 70 9.65 4.70 -4.27
N ALA A 71 10.80 4.19 -3.81
CA ALA A 71 12.08 4.54 -4.40
C ALA A 71 12.24 3.95 -5.82
N GLU A 72 12.99 4.67 -6.66
CA GLU A 72 13.13 4.42 -8.11
C GLU A 72 13.51 2.98 -8.45
N HIS A 73 14.44 2.39 -7.69
CA HIS A 73 14.98 1.05 -7.98
C HIS A 73 14.20 -0.09 -7.34
N ARG A 74 13.12 0.21 -6.59
CA ARG A 74 12.24 -0.84 -6.03
C ARG A 74 11.44 -1.52 -7.14
N HIS A 75 11.36 -2.86 -7.08
CA HIS A 75 10.63 -3.62 -8.10
C HIS A 75 9.15 -3.25 -8.15
N THR A 76 8.52 -2.98 -7.01
CA THR A 76 7.12 -2.55 -6.90
C THR A 76 6.84 -1.24 -7.65
N LYS A 77 7.87 -0.38 -7.87
CA LYS A 77 7.74 0.85 -8.66
C LYS A 77 7.16 0.60 -10.04
N LEU A 78 7.59 -0.47 -10.72
CA LEU A 78 7.11 -0.83 -12.05
C LEU A 78 5.59 -1.10 -12.06
N PHE A 79 5.09 -1.71 -10.98
CA PHE A 79 3.67 -2.02 -10.83
C PHE A 79 2.87 -0.77 -10.44
N MET A 80 3.41 0.08 -9.56
CA MET A 80 2.78 1.35 -9.19
C MET A 80 2.62 2.29 -10.39
N ASP A 81 3.62 2.33 -11.28
CA ASP A 81 3.58 3.18 -12.48
C ASP A 81 2.59 2.67 -13.55
N SER A 82 2.29 1.38 -13.55
CA SER A 82 1.41 0.74 -14.54
C SER A 82 -0.01 0.44 -14.04
N SER A 83 -0.27 0.63 -12.75
CA SER A 83 -1.57 0.31 -12.15
C SER A 83 -2.33 1.57 -11.76
N GLU A 84 -3.63 1.60 -12.03
CA GLU A 84 -4.52 2.68 -11.57
C GLU A 84 -4.80 2.56 -10.06
N TYR A 85 -4.86 1.32 -9.55
CA TYR A 85 -5.17 1.03 -8.15
C TYR A 85 -4.01 0.32 -7.46
N PHE A 86 -3.87 0.58 -6.17
CA PHE A 86 -2.95 -0.11 -5.27
C PHE A 86 -3.60 -0.38 -3.92
N THR A 87 -3.03 -1.26 -3.14
CA THR A 87 -3.48 -1.51 -1.76
C THR A 87 -2.38 -1.22 -0.75
N VAL A 88 -2.80 -0.75 0.43
CA VAL A 88 -1.99 -0.71 1.64
C VAL A 88 -2.59 -1.65 2.66
N MET A 89 -1.77 -2.53 3.24
CA MET A 89 -2.19 -3.58 4.15
C MET A 89 -1.45 -3.49 5.47
N ALA A 90 -2.17 -3.72 6.58
CA ALA A 90 -1.58 -3.90 7.90
C ALA A 90 -1.76 -5.35 8.37
N PHE A 91 -0.86 -5.79 9.26
CA PHE A 91 -0.84 -7.13 9.85
C PHE A 91 -0.58 -6.99 11.35
N ASP A 92 -1.44 -7.54 12.19
CA ASP A 92 -1.29 -7.47 13.67
C ASP A 92 -0.08 -8.30 14.14
N ASP A 93 0.19 -9.47 13.53
CA ASP A 93 1.30 -10.38 13.81
C ASP A 93 2.20 -10.58 12.56
N GLY A 94 2.61 -9.48 11.94
CA GLY A 94 3.22 -9.50 10.61
C GLY A 94 4.74 -9.35 10.55
N ASP A 95 5.49 -9.34 11.67
CA ASP A 95 6.91 -8.98 11.69
C ASP A 95 7.75 -9.76 10.66
N ASN A 96 7.60 -11.09 10.58
CA ASN A 96 8.31 -11.91 9.61
C ASN A 96 7.91 -11.62 8.17
N ILE A 97 6.62 -11.34 7.92
CA ILE A 97 6.07 -10.99 6.60
C ILE A 97 6.67 -9.65 6.17
N LEU A 98 6.63 -8.67 7.05
CA LEU A 98 7.07 -7.30 6.77
C LEU A 98 8.58 -7.24 6.56
N GLU A 99 9.37 -7.97 7.36
CA GLU A 99 10.82 -8.08 7.20
C GLU A 99 11.18 -8.72 5.86
N TYR A 100 10.60 -9.88 5.54
CA TYR A 100 10.86 -10.58 4.30
C TYR A 100 10.47 -9.76 3.07
N MET A 101 9.26 -9.19 3.06
CA MET A 101 8.74 -8.36 1.97
C MET A 101 9.57 -7.09 1.74
N GLY A 102 10.18 -6.54 2.80
CA GLY A 102 11.06 -5.35 2.75
C GLY A 102 12.48 -5.65 2.29
N SER A 103 13.03 -6.83 2.66
CA SER A 103 14.43 -7.20 2.41
C SER A 103 14.64 -7.92 1.08
N LYS A 104 13.66 -8.69 0.58
CA LYS A 104 13.77 -9.45 -0.66
C LYS A 104 13.21 -8.71 -1.86
N SER A 105 13.81 -8.93 -3.02
CA SER A 105 13.31 -8.36 -4.27
C SER A 105 12.32 -9.31 -4.96
N GLY A 106 11.23 -8.76 -5.50
CA GLY A 106 10.33 -9.52 -6.36
C GLY A 106 10.93 -9.89 -7.73
N ARG A 107 12.14 -9.39 -8.04
CA ARG A 107 12.91 -9.85 -9.22
C ARG A 107 13.53 -11.23 -9.00
N ASP A 108 13.75 -11.62 -7.75
CA ASP A 108 14.42 -12.86 -7.38
C ASP A 108 13.42 -14.03 -7.19
N GLY A 109 12.12 -13.75 -7.21
CA GLY A 109 11.06 -14.73 -7.07
C GLY A 109 9.76 -14.18 -6.48
N ASP A 110 8.77 -15.07 -6.40
CA ASP A 110 7.46 -14.76 -5.80
C ASP A 110 7.56 -14.78 -4.27
N LYS A 111 7.55 -13.60 -3.69
CA LYS A 111 7.67 -13.40 -2.24
C LYS A 111 6.44 -13.86 -1.48
N ALA A 112 5.25 -13.69 -2.06
CA ALA A 112 4.00 -14.11 -1.42
C ALA A 112 3.97 -15.64 -1.30
N LYS A 113 4.29 -16.33 -2.38
CA LYS A 113 4.40 -17.80 -2.39
C LYS A 113 5.45 -18.30 -1.39
N ALA A 114 6.60 -17.63 -1.29
CA ALA A 114 7.66 -18.02 -0.36
C ALA A 114 7.23 -17.91 1.11
N LEU A 115 6.28 -17.01 1.42
CA LEU A 115 5.70 -16.81 2.75
C LEU A 115 4.39 -17.60 2.97
N GLY A 116 3.88 -18.29 1.96
CA GLY A 116 2.59 -18.99 2.03
C GLY A 116 1.39 -18.03 2.06
N LEU A 117 1.56 -16.78 1.59
CA LEU A 117 0.47 -15.80 1.52
C LEU A 117 -0.43 -16.06 0.32
N HIS A 118 -1.73 -15.86 0.49
CA HIS A 118 -2.74 -16.02 -0.55
C HIS A 118 -3.13 -14.67 -1.12
N THR A 119 -2.80 -14.47 -2.40
CA THR A 119 -3.15 -13.25 -3.13
C THR A 119 -4.61 -13.32 -3.58
N ALA A 120 -5.37 -12.29 -3.23
CA ALA A 120 -6.71 -12.02 -3.74
C ALA A 120 -6.76 -10.62 -4.39
N PHE A 121 -7.88 -10.27 -5.00
CA PHE A 121 -8.01 -9.02 -5.74
C PHE A 121 -9.29 -8.30 -5.32
N THR A 122 -9.19 -6.97 -5.21
CA THR A 122 -10.36 -6.12 -4.98
C THR A 122 -11.28 -6.09 -6.21
N GLU A 123 -12.44 -5.47 -6.08
CA GLU A 123 -13.37 -5.26 -7.20
C GLU A 123 -12.70 -4.53 -8.39
N HIS A 124 -11.76 -3.63 -8.12
CA HIS A 124 -11.00 -2.91 -9.16
C HIS A 124 -9.72 -3.64 -9.60
N GLY A 125 -9.51 -4.87 -9.12
CA GLY A 125 -8.39 -5.72 -9.52
C GLY A 125 -7.06 -5.41 -8.82
N ALA A 126 -7.05 -4.59 -7.76
CA ALA A 126 -5.85 -4.35 -6.97
C ALA A 126 -5.52 -5.57 -6.09
N PRO A 127 -4.25 -6.01 -6.03
CA PRO A 127 -3.87 -7.19 -5.26
C PRO A 127 -3.85 -6.91 -3.75
N TYR A 128 -4.27 -7.88 -2.95
CA TYR A 128 -4.11 -7.89 -1.49
C TYR A 128 -3.85 -9.31 -1.00
N TYR A 129 -3.43 -9.46 0.26
CA TYR A 129 -3.24 -10.77 0.89
C TYR A 129 -4.34 -11.05 1.89
N THR A 130 -4.90 -12.27 1.84
CA THR A 130 -6.01 -12.67 2.71
C THR A 130 -5.62 -12.79 4.18
N GLU A 131 -4.33 -12.81 4.49
CA GLU A 131 -3.77 -12.83 5.84
C GLU A 131 -3.68 -11.43 6.49
N ALA A 132 -3.90 -10.36 5.71
CA ALA A 132 -3.90 -9.01 6.28
C ALA A 132 -5.07 -8.80 7.25
N ASP A 133 -4.89 -7.95 8.26
CA ASP A 133 -5.94 -7.54 9.20
C ASP A 133 -6.69 -6.30 8.71
N LEU A 134 -6.00 -5.46 7.93
CA LEU A 134 -6.57 -4.27 7.29
C LEU A 134 -6.12 -4.20 5.85
N VAL A 135 -7.04 -3.92 4.95
CA VAL A 135 -6.78 -3.64 3.52
C VAL A 135 -7.40 -2.30 3.16
N ILE A 136 -6.61 -1.37 2.64
CA ILE A 136 -7.08 -0.10 2.09
C ILE A 136 -6.74 -0.07 0.60
N GLU A 137 -7.76 -0.02 -0.25
CA GLU A 137 -7.61 0.18 -1.69
C GLU A 137 -7.60 1.67 -2.01
N CYS A 138 -6.69 2.06 -2.88
CA CYS A 138 -6.53 3.43 -3.32
C CYS A 138 -6.46 3.52 -4.85
N ARG A 139 -7.14 4.52 -5.40
CA ARG A 139 -6.96 4.95 -6.79
C ARG A 139 -5.89 6.03 -6.86
N THR A 140 -4.86 5.83 -7.67
CA THR A 140 -3.80 6.82 -7.85
C THR A 140 -4.34 8.10 -8.48
N MET A 141 -4.26 9.20 -7.76
CA MET A 141 -4.70 10.53 -8.21
C MET A 141 -3.53 11.41 -8.65
N TYR A 142 -2.34 11.16 -8.12
CA TYR A 142 -1.13 11.91 -8.43
C TYR A 142 0.10 11.04 -8.20
N ALA A 143 1.08 11.17 -9.08
CA ALA A 143 2.39 10.57 -8.93
C ALA A 143 3.48 11.52 -9.44
N ALA A 144 4.50 11.79 -8.62
CA ALA A 144 5.66 12.56 -9.00
C ALA A 144 6.89 12.16 -8.19
N PRO A 145 8.08 12.07 -8.78
CA PRO A 145 9.32 11.94 -8.02
C PRO A 145 9.58 13.22 -7.22
N PHE A 146 10.27 13.10 -6.09
CA PHE A 146 10.79 14.29 -5.42
C PHE A 146 11.78 15.02 -6.33
N ASP A 147 11.59 16.33 -6.47
CA ASP A 147 12.58 17.20 -7.10
C ASP A 147 13.66 17.57 -6.06
N PRO A 148 14.93 17.19 -6.27
CA PRO A 148 16.02 17.55 -5.37
C PRO A 148 16.13 19.06 -5.11
N LYS A 149 15.74 19.89 -6.08
CA LYS A 149 15.70 21.34 -5.94
C LYS A 149 14.62 21.83 -4.96
N GLY A 150 13.62 21.00 -4.69
CA GLY A 150 12.53 21.28 -3.75
C GLY A 150 12.93 21.08 -2.29
N PHE A 151 14.01 20.37 -1.98
CA PHE A 151 14.44 20.14 -0.60
C PHE A 151 14.88 21.44 0.08
N ARG A 152 14.26 21.75 1.22
CA ARG A 152 14.53 22.96 2.02
C ARG A 152 15.40 22.70 3.25
N SER A 153 15.76 21.44 3.49
CA SER A 153 16.56 20.97 4.63
C SER A 153 17.69 20.05 4.15
N ASP A 154 18.76 19.97 4.91
CA ASP A 154 19.89 19.06 4.64
C ASP A 154 19.55 17.61 4.97
N VAL A 155 18.54 17.36 5.79
CA VAL A 155 18.14 15.99 6.16
C VAL A 155 17.80 15.14 4.91
N PRO A 156 16.83 15.52 4.06
CA PRO A 156 16.54 14.75 2.85
C PRO A 156 17.70 14.80 1.83
N ARG A 157 18.43 15.91 1.71
CA ARG A 157 19.57 16.01 0.79
C ARG A 157 20.63 14.96 1.10
N ARG A 158 21.11 14.92 2.35
CA ARG A 158 22.13 13.96 2.80
C ARG A 158 21.64 12.51 2.69
N MET A 159 20.36 12.28 2.99
CA MET A 159 19.78 10.95 2.83
C MET A 159 19.88 10.45 1.41
N TYR A 160 19.50 11.28 0.41
CA TYR A 160 19.52 10.86 -0.98
C TYR A 160 20.90 10.87 -1.66
N GLU A 161 21.92 11.52 -1.09
CA GLU A 161 23.30 11.46 -1.60
C GLU A 161 23.82 10.03 -1.73
N ASN A 162 23.43 9.14 -0.81
CA ASN A 162 23.91 7.76 -0.76
C ASN A 162 22.79 6.71 -0.65
N PHE A 163 21.54 7.07 -0.99
CA PHE A 163 20.42 6.15 -0.91
C PHE A 163 20.42 5.20 -2.11
N PRO A 164 20.74 3.91 -1.93
CA PRO A 164 20.99 2.99 -3.05
C PRO A 164 19.75 2.69 -3.90
N ALA A 165 18.56 2.90 -3.35
CA ALA A 165 17.31 2.67 -4.07
C ALA A 165 16.85 3.85 -4.94
N GLY A 166 17.63 4.96 -4.96
CA GLY A 166 17.29 6.16 -5.73
C GLY A 166 16.23 7.04 -5.06
N ILE A 167 15.83 8.08 -5.76
CA ILE A 167 14.86 9.04 -5.23
C ILE A 167 13.46 8.41 -5.18
N HIS A 168 12.65 8.82 -4.19
CA HIS A 168 11.28 8.32 -4.08
C HIS A 168 10.33 9.10 -5.01
N THR A 169 9.41 8.36 -5.59
CA THR A 169 8.17 8.88 -6.18
C THR A 169 7.09 8.89 -5.11
N MET A 170 6.44 10.01 -4.93
CA MET A 170 5.24 10.17 -4.12
C MET A 170 4.03 9.75 -4.95
N TYR A 171 3.20 8.87 -4.41
CA TYR A 171 1.89 8.51 -4.96
C TYR A 171 0.83 8.93 -3.97
N ILE A 172 -0.14 9.70 -4.42
CA ILE A 172 -1.32 10.09 -3.63
C ILE A 172 -2.51 9.34 -4.19
N GLY A 173 -3.11 8.47 -3.39
CA GLY A 173 -4.27 7.69 -3.75
C GLY A 173 -5.51 8.11 -2.97
N GLU A 174 -6.64 8.30 -3.67
CA GLU A 174 -7.96 8.40 -3.05
C GLU A 174 -8.39 7.03 -2.56
N VAL A 175 -8.86 6.93 -1.32
CA VAL A 175 -9.38 5.66 -0.78
C VAL A 175 -10.71 5.33 -1.47
N THR A 176 -10.75 4.22 -2.18
CA THR A 176 -11.94 3.70 -2.87
C THR A 176 -12.63 2.59 -2.07
N GLY A 177 -11.89 1.91 -1.21
CA GLY A 177 -12.41 0.89 -0.32
C GLY A 177 -11.48 0.62 0.85
N ALA A 178 -12.05 0.17 1.95
CA ALA A 178 -11.29 -0.31 3.09
C ALA A 178 -12.03 -1.46 3.76
N TRP A 179 -11.29 -2.44 4.24
CA TRP A 179 -11.82 -3.65 4.86
C TRP A 179 -10.92 -4.06 6.01
N GLN A 180 -11.56 -4.43 7.11
CA GLN A 180 -10.90 -4.94 8.30
C GLN A 180 -11.35 -6.37 8.56
N LYS A 181 -10.44 -7.24 8.94
CA LYS A 181 -10.74 -8.63 9.28
C LYS A 181 -11.56 -8.70 10.55
N GLU A 182 -12.56 -9.58 10.57
CA GLU A 182 -13.29 -9.90 11.79
C GLU A 182 -12.33 -10.53 12.82
N LYS A 183 -12.35 -10.00 14.05
CA LYS A 183 -11.58 -10.54 15.18
C LYS A 183 -12.37 -11.59 15.91
#